data_975f69e534b31aa0e44a5f93696de4bc
#
_entry.id   975f69e534b31aa0e44a5f93696de4bc
#
_cell.length_a   1.000
_cell.length_b   1.000
_cell.length_c   1.000
_cell.angle_alpha   90.00
_cell.angle_beta   90.00
_cell.angle_gamma   90.00
#
_symmetry.space_group_name_H-M   'P 1'
#
loop_
_entity.id
_entity.type
_entity.pdbx_description
1 polymer ?
#
loop_
_entity_poly.entity_id
_entity_poly.type
_entity_poly.pdbx_seq_one_letter_code
_entity_poly.pdbx_strand_id
1 'polypeptide(L)'
;MNIIDIIAKKRDGKELDTNEINFFIKEYTNNNIEDYQAAALVMAIYINGMSYRETKDLTMAMASSGDVLDLSELGENVVDKHSTGGVGDKVTIILAPLIASLGIPVAKMSGRGLGYTGGTADKIEAIPGYNTCLLYTSPSPRDMRRS
;
A
#
# COMPACT_ATOMS: atom_id res chain seq x y z
N MET A 1 4.59 23.75 10.51
CA MET A 1 4.40 22.51 11.30
C MET A 1 5.75 21.82 11.40
N ASN A 2 6.07 21.19 12.52
CA ASN A 2 7.37 20.58 12.75
C ASN A 2 7.17 19.09 13.07
N ILE A 3 7.92 18.22 12.42
CA ILE A 3 7.82 16.76 12.63
C ILE A 3 8.17 16.36 14.07
N ILE A 4 9.08 17.07 14.72
CA ILE A 4 9.50 16.77 16.10
C ILE A 4 8.32 16.98 17.08
N ASP A 5 7.51 18.01 16.86
CA ASP A 5 6.32 18.29 17.70
C ASP A 5 5.26 17.19 17.51
N ILE A 6 5.09 16.69 16.28
CA ILE A 6 4.18 15.60 15.95
C ILE A 6 4.63 14.30 16.63
N ILE A 7 5.93 14.00 16.56
CA ILE A 7 6.51 12.83 17.24
C ILE A 7 6.30 12.93 18.75
N ALA A 8 6.60 14.09 19.35
CA ALA A 8 6.43 14.31 20.79
C ALA A 8 4.95 14.16 21.21
N LYS A 9 4.03 14.74 20.43
CA LYS A 9 2.59 14.63 20.67
C LYS A 9 2.13 13.18 20.66
N LYS A 10 2.57 12.38 19.67
CA LYS A 10 2.20 10.97 19.58
C LYS A 10 2.87 10.12 20.65
N ARG A 11 4.16 10.38 20.96
CA ARG A 11 4.89 9.73 22.06
C ARG A 11 4.15 9.89 23.39
N ASP A 12 3.57 11.07 23.63
CA ASP A 12 2.84 11.38 24.86
C ASP A 12 1.39 10.85 24.87
N GLY A 13 1.04 9.96 23.94
CA GLY A 13 -0.25 9.29 23.86
C GLY A 13 -1.39 10.15 23.33
N LYS A 14 -1.09 11.32 22.76
CA LYS A 14 -2.12 12.21 22.21
C LYS A 14 -2.45 11.83 20.76
N GLU A 15 -3.71 12.10 20.38
CA GLU A 15 -4.12 11.92 18.98
C GLU A 15 -3.52 12.99 18.07
N LEU A 16 -3.07 12.55 16.89
CA LEU A 16 -2.70 13.46 15.80
C LEU A 16 -3.96 13.96 15.10
N ASP A 17 -3.96 15.20 14.68
CA ASP A 17 -5.04 15.71 13.83
C ASP A 17 -4.78 15.41 12.33
N THR A 18 -5.80 15.63 11.51
CA THR A 18 -5.76 15.37 10.06
C THR A 18 -4.66 16.15 9.36
N ASN A 19 -4.39 17.39 9.80
CA ASN A 19 -3.35 18.22 9.17
C ASN A 19 -1.94 17.72 9.51
N GLU A 20 -1.73 17.24 10.73
CA GLU A 20 -0.46 16.65 11.17
C GLU A 20 -0.14 15.35 10.40
N ILE A 21 -1.15 14.52 10.20
CA ILE A 21 -1.03 13.28 9.41
C ILE A 21 -0.73 13.61 7.94
N ASN A 22 -1.48 14.52 7.34
CA ASN A 22 -1.25 14.95 5.95
C ASN A 22 0.12 15.60 5.78
N PHE A 23 0.55 16.43 6.73
CA PHE A 23 1.88 17.03 6.73
C PHE A 23 2.96 15.95 6.74
N PHE A 24 2.87 14.98 7.65
CA PHE A 24 3.84 13.90 7.74
C PHE A 24 3.98 13.14 6.42
N ILE A 25 2.88 12.67 5.85
CA ILE A 25 2.91 11.90 4.61
C ILE A 25 3.45 12.74 3.45
N LYS A 26 2.97 13.97 3.29
CA LYS A 26 3.42 14.87 2.23
C LYS A 26 4.92 15.17 2.32
N GLU A 27 5.39 15.55 3.49
CA GLU A 27 6.79 15.94 3.66
C GLU A 27 7.74 14.74 3.60
N TYR A 28 7.30 13.56 4.07
CA TYR A 28 8.08 12.34 3.96
C TYR A 28 8.20 11.86 2.50
N THR A 29 7.11 11.88 1.73
CA THR A 29 7.14 11.50 0.32
C THR A 29 7.94 12.48 -0.55
N ASN A 30 8.07 13.73 -0.10
CA ASN A 30 8.92 14.75 -0.75
C ASN A 30 10.38 14.74 -0.27
N ASN A 31 10.78 13.78 0.57
CA ASN A 31 12.13 13.67 1.18
C ASN A 31 12.52 14.87 2.06
N ASN A 32 11.54 15.56 2.66
CA ASN A 32 11.77 16.67 3.61
C ASN A 32 11.77 16.18 5.07
N ILE A 33 11.46 14.93 5.32
CA ILE A 33 11.54 14.26 6.63
C ILE A 33 12.51 13.09 6.46
N GLU A 34 13.48 13.01 7.35
CA GLU A 34 14.48 11.95 7.35
C GLU A 34 13.91 10.61 7.85
N ASP A 35 14.46 9.50 7.36
CA ASP A 35 14.01 8.15 7.71
C ASP A 35 13.98 7.89 9.22
N TYR A 36 14.96 8.41 9.97
CA TYR A 36 15.00 8.25 11.43
C TYR A 36 13.86 8.99 12.14
N GLN A 37 13.40 10.13 11.60
CA GLN A 37 12.25 10.87 12.13
C GLN A 37 10.95 10.12 11.83
N ALA A 38 10.82 9.62 10.61
CA ALA A 38 9.69 8.78 10.24
C ALA A 38 9.63 7.50 11.08
N ALA A 39 10.76 6.83 11.29
CA ALA A 39 10.85 5.65 12.15
C ALA A 39 10.45 5.96 13.60
N ALA A 40 10.85 7.12 14.15
CA ALA A 40 10.46 7.55 15.48
C ALA A 40 8.94 7.76 15.61
N LEU A 41 8.30 8.39 14.60
CA LEU A 41 6.85 8.55 14.58
C LEU A 41 6.12 7.21 14.47
N VAL A 42 6.56 6.33 13.56
CA VAL A 42 5.98 4.98 13.39
C VAL A 42 6.09 4.17 14.66
N MET A 43 7.23 4.26 15.39
CA MET A 43 7.39 3.60 16.68
C MET A 43 6.47 4.19 17.75
N ALA A 44 6.28 5.52 17.79
CA ALA A 44 5.34 6.15 18.71
C ALA A 44 3.89 5.73 18.42
N ILE A 45 3.53 5.58 17.15
CA ILE A 45 2.23 5.02 16.72
C ILE A 45 2.10 3.57 17.16
N TYR A 46 3.13 2.75 16.97
CA TYR A 46 3.11 1.34 17.36
C TYR A 46 2.89 1.15 18.88
N ILE A 47 3.53 1.98 19.69
CA ILE A 47 3.43 1.89 21.17
C ILE A 47 2.07 2.39 21.66
N ASN A 48 1.59 3.51 21.15
CA ASN A 48 0.41 4.19 21.67
C ASN A 48 -0.90 3.89 20.89
N GLY A 49 -0.78 3.16 19.78
CA GLY A 49 -1.92 2.87 18.90
C GLY A 49 -2.40 4.10 18.13
N MET A 50 -3.48 3.92 17.39
CA MET A 50 -4.17 4.96 16.63
C MET A 50 -5.67 4.87 16.88
N SER A 51 -6.33 6.02 16.93
CA SER A 51 -7.78 6.07 16.89
C SER A 51 -8.30 5.69 15.48
N TYR A 52 -9.59 5.39 15.40
CA TYR A 52 -10.23 5.12 14.10
C TYR A 52 -10.08 6.30 13.12
N ARG A 53 -10.19 7.52 13.61
CA ARG A 53 -10.01 8.73 12.82
C ARG A 53 -8.57 8.84 12.30
N GLU A 54 -7.57 8.68 13.17
CA GLU A 54 -6.16 8.71 12.77
C GLU A 54 -5.86 7.63 11.71
N THR A 55 -6.37 6.41 11.90
CA THR A 55 -6.19 5.30 10.95
C THR A 55 -6.80 5.63 9.60
N LYS A 56 -8.02 6.19 9.58
CA LYS A 56 -8.68 6.64 8.36
C LYS A 56 -7.86 7.73 7.65
N ASP A 57 -7.47 8.76 8.40
CA ASP A 57 -6.75 9.91 7.85
C ASP A 57 -5.39 9.49 7.28
N LEU A 58 -4.66 8.62 7.99
CA LEU A 58 -3.39 8.07 7.51
C LEU A 58 -3.58 7.24 6.24
N THR A 59 -4.59 6.39 6.21
CA THR A 59 -4.90 5.57 5.03
C THR A 59 -5.20 6.44 3.81
N MET A 60 -6.03 7.46 3.97
CA MET A 60 -6.37 8.39 2.88
C MET A 60 -5.18 9.23 2.43
N ALA A 61 -4.36 9.72 3.36
CA ALA A 61 -3.15 10.47 3.04
C ALA A 61 -2.16 9.60 2.25
N MET A 62 -1.95 8.36 2.66
CA MET A 62 -1.08 7.42 1.96
C MET A 62 -1.62 7.08 0.56
N ALA A 63 -2.92 6.80 0.43
CA ALA A 63 -3.54 6.51 -0.85
C ALA A 63 -3.41 7.68 -1.84
N SER A 64 -3.49 8.92 -1.34
CA SER A 64 -3.39 10.13 -2.17
C SER A 64 -1.94 10.58 -2.45
N SER A 65 -0.95 9.99 -1.78
CA SER A 65 0.46 10.38 -1.93
C SER A 65 1.19 9.65 -3.05
N GLY A 66 0.62 8.58 -3.58
CA GLY A 66 1.19 7.75 -4.64
C GLY A 66 0.48 7.93 -5.98
N ASP A 67 0.99 7.22 -6.98
CA ASP A 67 0.35 7.15 -8.28
C ASP A 67 -0.96 6.36 -8.18
N VAL A 68 -2.00 6.90 -8.79
CA VAL A 68 -3.32 6.26 -8.88
C VAL A 68 -3.51 5.77 -10.30
N LEU A 69 -3.71 4.45 -10.46
CA LEU A 69 -3.99 3.86 -11.76
C LEU A 69 -5.42 4.20 -12.19
N ASP A 70 -5.55 4.73 -13.39
CA ASP A 70 -6.85 4.89 -14.03
C ASP A 70 -7.26 3.54 -14.66
N LEU A 71 -8.27 2.91 -14.09
CA LEU A 71 -8.82 1.65 -14.56
C LEU A 71 -10.18 1.82 -15.27
N SER A 72 -10.55 3.04 -15.64
CA SER A 72 -11.84 3.36 -16.26
C SER A 72 -12.10 2.58 -17.56
N GLU A 73 -11.05 2.23 -18.30
CA GLU A 73 -11.15 1.39 -19.52
C GLU A 73 -11.64 -0.04 -19.24
N LEU A 74 -11.48 -0.54 -18.00
CA LEU A 74 -11.94 -1.87 -17.61
C LEU A 74 -13.41 -1.89 -17.18
N GLY A 75 -14.08 -0.73 -17.11
CA GLY A 75 -15.46 -0.57 -16.70
C GLY A 75 -15.64 -0.07 -15.26
N GLU A 76 -16.89 0.11 -14.84
CA GLU A 76 -17.23 0.71 -13.55
C GLU A 76 -17.10 -0.24 -12.35
N ASN A 77 -17.09 -1.55 -12.60
CA ASN A 77 -17.15 -2.58 -11.55
C ASN A 77 -15.84 -3.37 -11.43
N VAL A 78 -14.71 -2.68 -11.54
CA VAL A 78 -13.39 -3.31 -11.34
C VAL A 78 -13.17 -3.60 -9.86
N VAL A 79 -12.74 -4.81 -9.55
CA VAL A 79 -12.50 -5.21 -8.15
C VAL A 79 -11.06 -5.65 -7.92
N ASP A 80 -10.61 -5.46 -6.70
CA ASP A 80 -9.38 -6.07 -6.18
C ASP A 80 -9.66 -6.76 -4.84
N LYS A 81 -8.79 -7.65 -4.44
CA LYS A 81 -8.81 -8.33 -3.16
C LYS A 81 -7.47 -8.19 -2.46
N HIS A 82 -7.48 -7.54 -1.32
CA HIS A 82 -6.28 -7.36 -0.52
C HIS A 82 -5.87 -8.65 0.22
N SER A 83 -4.56 -8.89 0.31
CA SER A 83 -3.97 -9.91 1.17
C SER A 83 -3.41 -9.26 2.42
N THR A 84 -3.66 -9.85 3.59
CA THR A 84 -3.11 -9.37 4.87
C THR A 84 -1.63 -9.73 5.07
N GLY A 85 -1.05 -10.54 4.16
CA GLY A 85 0.34 -10.97 4.24
C GLY A 85 0.60 -12.07 5.30
N GLY A 86 1.86 -12.44 5.47
CA GLY A 86 2.32 -13.36 6.51
C GLY A 86 2.04 -14.85 6.25
N VAL A 87 0.88 -15.18 5.74
CA VAL A 87 0.49 -16.55 5.35
C VAL A 87 0.08 -16.53 3.89
N GLY A 88 0.80 -17.14 3.02
CA GLY A 88 0.64 -17.05 1.56
C GLY A 88 -0.82 -16.93 1.06
N ASP A 89 -1.05 -15.98 0.18
CA ASP A 89 -2.36 -15.67 -0.42
C ASP A 89 -2.79 -16.73 -1.45
N LYS A 90 -3.33 -17.82 -0.96
CA LYS A 90 -3.87 -18.91 -1.81
C LYS A 90 -5.26 -18.57 -2.32
N VAL A 91 -5.99 -17.71 -1.59
CA VAL A 91 -7.37 -17.34 -1.89
C VAL A 91 -7.48 -16.59 -3.21
N THR A 92 -6.53 -15.71 -3.51
CA THR A 92 -6.51 -14.95 -4.77
C THR A 92 -6.46 -15.86 -6.00
N ILE A 93 -5.72 -16.97 -5.94
CA ILE A 93 -5.59 -17.91 -7.07
C ILE A 93 -6.94 -18.54 -7.45
N ILE A 94 -7.81 -18.71 -6.48
CA ILE A 94 -9.16 -19.28 -6.67
C ILE A 94 -10.17 -18.18 -6.94
N LEU A 95 -10.12 -17.10 -6.15
CA LEU A 95 -11.15 -16.07 -6.16
C LEU A 95 -11.08 -15.19 -7.42
N ALA A 96 -9.87 -14.84 -7.90
CA ALA A 96 -9.75 -13.98 -9.06
C ALA A 96 -10.37 -14.61 -10.34
N PRO A 97 -10.06 -15.85 -10.74
CA PRO A 97 -10.71 -16.46 -11.89
C PRO A 97 -12.20 -16.73 -11.66
N LEU A 98 -12.62 -17.02 -10.42
CA LEU A 98 -14.04 -17.20 -10.10
C LEU A 98 -14.83 -15.91 -10.34
N ILE A 99 -14.35 -14.77 -9.84
CA ILE A 99 -15.00 -13.46 -10.05
C ILE A 99 -14.95 -13.06 -11.52
N ALA A 100 -13.83 -13.28 -12.20
CA ALA A 100 -13.69 -13.02 -13.63
C ALA A 100 -14.68 -13.87 -14.47
N SER A 101 -14.98 -15.10 -14.07
CA SER A 101 -15.96 -15.95 -14.76
C SER A 101 -17.40 -15.41 -14.68
N LEU A 102 -17.69 -14.51 -13.74
CA LEU A 102 -18.94 -13.78 -13.62
C LEU A 102 -18.98 -12.50 -14.47
N GLY A 103 -17.95 -12.25 -15.27
CA GLY A 103 -17.83 -11.04 -16.10
C GLY A 103 -17.36 -9.80 -15.35
N ILE A 104 -16.86 -9.94 -14.13
CA ILE A 104 -16.35 -8.82 -13.33
C ILE A 104 -14.82 -8.73 -13.51
N PRO A 105 -14.27 -7.63 -14.01
CA PRO A 105 -12.83 -7.45 -14.15
C PRO A 105 -12.13 -7.43 -12.78
N VAL A 106 -11.04 -8.18 -12.67
CA VAL A 106 -10.23 -8.24 -11.45
C VAL A 106 -8.86 -7.61 -11.74
N ALA A 107 -8.61 -6.42 -11.21
CA ALA A 107 -7.34 -5.73 -11.34
C ALA A 107 -6.50 -5.95 -10.08
N LYS A 108 -5.91 -7.14 -9.99
CA LYS A 108 -5.14 -7.54 -8.80
C LYS A 108 -3.78 -6.86 -8.75
N MET A 109 -3.63 -5.94 -7.81
CA MET A 109 -2.31 -5.45 -7.43
C MET A 109 -1.65 -6.44 -6.47
N SER A 110 -0.43 -6.87 -6.81
CA SER A 110 0.31 -7.84 -6.00
C SER A 110 1.80 -7.56 -6.03
N GLY A 111 2.47 -7.97 -4.97
CA GLY A 111 3.92 -7.87 -4.85
C GLY A 111 4.59 -9.24 -4.77
N ARG A 112 5.92 -9.21 -4.79
CA ARG A 112 6.79 -10.33 -4.46
C ARG A 112 6.71 -10.64 -2.96
N GLY A 113 7.18 -11.81 -2.58
CA GLY A 113 7.23 -12.22 -1.18
C GLY A 113 8.08 -11.30 -0.31
N LEU A 114 7.68 -11.16 0.93
CA LEU A 114 8.44 -10.46 1.96
C LEU A 114 9.04 -11.48 2.93
N GLY A 115 10.35 -11.41 3.15
CA GLY A 115 11.06 -12.33 4.03
C GLY A 115 11.05 -13.76 3.47
N TYR A 116 10.62 -14.72 4.27
CA TYR A 116 10.56 -16.16 3.92
C TYR A 116 9.24 -16.61 3.31
N THR A 117 8.28 -15.71 3.12
CA THR A 117 6.99 -16.03 2.50
C THR A 117 6.98 -15.63 1.03
N GLY A 118 6.56 -16.54 0.14
CA GLY A 118 6.35 -16.20 -1.27
C GLY A 118 5.13 -15.29 -1.45
N GLY A 119 5.25 -14.26 -2.29
CA GLY A 119 4.15 -13.39 -2.69
C GLY A 119 3.17 -14.08 -3.64
N THR A 120 2.05 -13.43 -3.89
CA THR A 120 1.05 -13.95 -4.85
C THR A 120 1.63 -14.00 -6.25
N ALA A 121 2.40 -12.98 -6.67
CA ALA A 121 3.07 -12.96 -7.96
C ALA A 121 4.01 -14.17 -8.14
N ASP A 122 4.83 -14.46 -7.11
CA ASP A 122 5.78 -15.58 -7.17
C ASP A 122 5.08 -16.93 -7.34
N LYS A 123 3.89 -17.10 -6.75
CA LYS A 123 3.11 -18.34 -6.88
C LYS A 123 2.45 -18.49 -8.23
N ILE A 124 1.93 -17.41 -8.78
CA ILE A 124 1.24 -17.42 -10.08
C ILE A 124 2.26 -17.61 -11.21
N GLU A 125 3.44 -17.04 -11.10
CA GLU A 125 4.54 -17.24 -12.06
C GLU A 125 5.03 -18.69 -12.12
N ALA A 126 4.76 -19.50 -11.09
CA ALA A 126 5.03 -20.94 -11.14
C ALA A 126 4.10 -21.71 -12.11
N ILE A 127 3.03 -21.08 -12.57
CA ILE A 127 2.13 -21.67 -13.59
C ILE A 127 2.75 -21.44 -14.98
N PRO A 128 3.07 -22.50 -15.74
CA PRO A 128 3.67 -22.35 -17.05
C PRO A 128 2.86 -21.45 -17.99
N GLY A 129 3.50 -20.44 -18.57
CA GLY A 129 2.88 -19.51 -19.51
C GLY A 129 2.11 -18.35 -18.86
N TYR A 130 2.07 -18.26 -17.54
CA TYR A 130 1.46 -17.12 -16.85
C TYR A 130 2.45 -15.96 -16.75
N ASN A 131 2.04 -14.76 -17.14
CA ASN A 131 2.84 -13.55 -17.04
C ASN A 131 2.20 -12.58 -16.05
N THR A 132 2.89 -12.29 -14.96
CA THR A 132 2.46 -11.32 -13.94
C THR A 132 2.94 -9.90 -14.24
N CYS A 133 3.82 -9.73 -15.22
CA CYS A 133 4.42 -8.45 -15.55
C CYS A 133 3.81 -7.89 -16.82
N LEU A 134 2.88 -6.96 -16.67
CA LEU A 134 2.29 -6.21 -17.77
C LEU A 134 3.07 -4.89 -18.01
N LEU A 135 4.40 -5.00 -18.08
CA LEU A 135 5.37 -3.90 -18.05
C LEU A 135 5.14 -2.78 -19.07
N TYR A 136 4.52 -3.08 -20.18
CA TYR A 136 4.36 -2.09 -21.25
C TYR A 136 3.12 -1.20 -21.09
N THR A 137 2.23 -1.53 -20.16
CA THR A 137 1.00 -0.78 -19.91
C THR A 137 0.98 -0.06 -18.58
N SER A 138 1.81 -0.46 -17.61
CA SER A 138 1.88 0.17 -16.29
C SER A 138 3.25 -0.11 -15.66
N PRO A 139 4.27 0.75 -15.88
CA PRO A 139 5.57 0.59 -15.24
C PRO A 139 5.43 0.65 -13.73
N SER A 140 5.95 -0.35 -13.05
CA SER A 140 6.02 -0.35 -11.60
C SER A 140 6.98 0.75 -11.12
N PRO A 141 6.75 1.39 -9.96
CA PRO A 141 7.69 2.34 -9.37
C PRO A 141 9.12 1.79 -9.19
N ARG A 142 9.30 0.47 -9.16
CA ARG A 142 10.61 -0.19 -9.17
C ARG A 142 11.33 -0.11 -10.51
N ASP A 143 10.59 -0.11 -11.61
CA ASP A 143 11.15 -0.10 -12.95
C ASP A 143 11.61 1.31 -13.33
N MET A 144 10.97 2.33 -12.80
CA MET A 144 11.34 3.75 -12.97
C MET A 144 12.65 4.13 -12.26
N ARG A 145 13.14 3.34 -11.31
CA ARG A 145 14.41 3.58 -10.59
C ARG A 145 15.64 2.95 -11.27
N ARG A 146 15.47 2.27 -12.40
CA ARG A 146 16.55 1.58 -13.14
C ARG A 146 16.92 2.23 -14.48
N SER A 147 16.32 3.38 -14.80
CA SER A 147 16.67 4.18 -15.98
C SER A 147 17.57 5.36 -15.64
#